data_27d2726a297187433428eefbd3c8c3c7
#
_entry.id   27d2726a297187433428eefbd3c8c3c7
#
_cell.length_a   1.000
_cell.length_b   1.000
_cell.length_c   1.000
_cell.angle_alpha   90.00
_cell.angle_beta   90.00
_cell.angle_gamma   90.00
#
_symmetry.space_group_name_H-M   'P 1'
#
loop_
_entity.id
_entity.type
_entity.pdbx_description
1 polymer ?
#
loop_
_entity_poly.entity_id
_entity_poly.type
_entity_poly.pdbx_seq_one_letter_code
_entity_poly.pdbx_strand_id
1 'polypeptide(L)'
;FFLLEAVSFILLFRFNSYQGSVWYTAANHTAATVNNLYYEVMTYLNLGDVNGRLTHQNTLLTQENAYLRARLGELSHQPTPTELNVRQTLANYKLLDAIVVSNSTKKANNYIVIDKGSSDGVRPEMGVVGGGGVVGIVYLTGPHYSLVIPVTNHKSSISCRVRGLGYFGYLQWSGEKLLHAYVNDIPRYAKIKK
;
A
#
# COMPACT_ATOMS: atom_id res chain seq x y z
N PHE A 1 41.00 13.46 49.92
CA PHE A 1 39.98 14.30 49.26
C PHE A 1 38.81 13.44 48.74
N PHE A 2 39.03 12.54 47.82
CA PHE A 2 37.99 11.68 47.21
C PHE A 2 37.19 10.87 48.23
N LEU A 3 37.79 10.41 49.31
CA LEU A 3 37.12 9.62 50.34
C LEU A 3 36.10 10.48 51.12
N LEU A 4 36.46 11.73 51.45
CA LEU A 4 35.56 12.69 52.09
C LEU A 4 34.40 13.10 51.18
N GLU A 5 34.66 13.25 49.90
CA GLU A 5 33.66 13.58 48.90
C GLU A 5 32.67 12.43 48.72
N ALA A 6 33.14 11.18 48.66
CA ALA A 6 32.29 10.00 48.59
C ALA A 6 31.40 9.86 49.84
N VAL A 7 31.95 10.08 51.04
CA VAL A 7 31.17 10.06 52.28
C VAL A 7 30.15 11.18 52.33
N SER A 8 30.49 12.39 51.84
CA SER A 8 29.54 13.51 51.69
C SER A 8 28.38 13.18 50.77
N PHE A 9 28.68 12.58 49.62
CA PHE A 9 27.64 12.11 48.70
C PHE A 9 26.72 11.05 49.33
N ILE A 10 27.28 10.04 50.01
CA ILE A 10 26.51 9.00 50.69
C ILE A 10 25.60 9.61 51.77
N LEU A 11 26.12 10.53 52.56
CA LEU A 11 25.33 11.20 53.59
C LEU A 11 24.21 12.05 52.99
N LEU A 12 24.47 12.77 51.90
CA LEU A 12 23.50 13.62 51.24
C LEU A 12 22.34 12.80 50.65
N PHE A 13 22.62 11.66 50.04
CA PHE A 13 21.59 10.77 49.52
C PHE A 13 20.84 9.97 50.59
N ARG A 14 21.50 9.59 51.67
CA ARG A 14 20.89 8.74 52.71
C ARG A 14 20.04 9.51 53.72
N PHE A 15 20.39 10.75 53.99
CA PHE A 15 19.70 11.57 55.01
C PHE A 15 18.77 12.63 54.47
N ASN A 16 18.85 12.93 53.16
CA ASN A 16 17.96 13.89 52.55
C ASN A 16 16.94 13.21 51.63
N SER A 17 15.78 12.90 52.20
CA SER A 17 14.67 12.22 51.50
C SER A 17 14.15 13.03 50.29
N TYR A 18 14.29 14.35 50.30
CA TYR A 18 13.89 15.21 49.20
C TYR A 18 14.80 15.03 47.99
N GLN A 19 16.10 15.01 48.18
CA GLN A 19 17.08 14.80 47.12
C GLN A 19 16.94 13.40 46.51
N GLY A 20 16.73 12.37 47.32
CA GLY A 20 16.51 11.01 46.87
C GLY A 20 15.25 10.88 45.96
N SER A 21 14.15 11.54 46.31
CA SER A 21 12.93 11.50 45.51
C SER A 21 13.07 12.23 44.18
N VAL A 22 13.78 13.37 44.14
CA VAL A 22 14.03 14.13 42.89
C VAL A 22 14.90 13.33 41.93
N TRP A 23 15.96 12.69 42.44
CA TRP A 23 16.83 11.83 41.62
C TRP A 23 16.09 10.59 41.10
N TYR A 24 15.27 9.95 41.93
CA TYR A 24 14.48 8.80 41.52
C TYR A 24 13.44 9.15 40.47
N THR A 25 12.80 10.31 40.59
CA THR A 25 11.85 10.81 39.61
C THR A 25 12.54 11.20 38.32
N ALA A 26 13.70 11.87 38.39
CA ALA A 26 14.48 12.22 37.20
C ALA A 26 15.00 10.98 36.48
N ALA A 27 15.50 9.98 37.21
CA ALA A 27 15.96 8.71 36.63
C ALA A 27 14.81 7.96 35.93
N ASN A 28 13.64 7.89 36.57
CA ASN A 28 12.46 7.26 35.96
C ASN A 28 11.96 8.01 34.74
N HIS A 29 11.97 9.34 34.78
CA HIS A 29 11.58 10.15 33.60
C HIS A 29 12.54 9.96 32.45
N THR A 30 13.85 9.91 32.73
CA THR A 30 14.86 9.67 31.69
C THR A 30 14.73 8.25 31.10
N ALA A 31 14.53 7.24 31.95
CA ALA A 31 14.31 5.85 31.53
C ALA A 31 13.02 5.72 30.69
N ALA A 32 11.94 6.40 31.07
CA ALA A 32 10.70 6.42 30.30
C ALA A 32 10.89 7.09 28.94
N THR A 33 11.64 8.20 28.87
CA THR A 33 11.92 8.89 27.62
C THR A 33 12.77 8.03 26.66
N VAL A 34 13.80 7.37 27.18
CA VAL A 34 14.65 6.45 26.40
C VAL A 34 13.83 5.26 25.90
N ASN A 35 12.97 4.67 26.74
CA ASN A 35 12.08 3.60 26.33
C ASN A 35 11.09 4.03 25.25
N ASN A 36 10.50 5.21 25.38
CA ASN A 36 9.58 5.73 24.36
C ASN A 36 10.28 5.93 23.01
N LEU A 37 11.48 6.53 23.00
CA LEU A 37 12.29 6.65 21.79
C LEU A 37 12.63 5.28 21.18
N TYR A 38 13.00 4.32 22.01
CA TYR A 38 13.27 2.95 21.57
C TYR A 38 12.03 2.32 20.92
N TYR A 39 10.85 2.44 21.57
CA TYR A 39 9.59 1.93 21.01
C TYR A 39 9.19 2.63 19.72
N GLU A 40 9.36 3.95 19.60
CA GLU A 40 9.08 4.69 18.37
C GLU A 40 9.98 4.21 17.22
N VAL A 41 11.28 4.08 17.45
CA VAL A 41 12.24 3.59 16.46
C VAL A 41 11.93 2.14 16.06
N MET A 42 11.67 1.27 17.03
CA MET A 42 11.31 -0.13 16.75
C MET A 42 9.98 -0.26 16.03
N THR A 43 8.99 0.56 16.37
CA THR A 43 7.71 0.61 15.66
C THR A 43 7.92 1.05 14.20
N TYR A 44 8.75 2.06 13.98
CA TYR A 44 9.07 2.54 12.64
C TYR A 44 9.81 1.49 11.81
N LEU A 45 10.78 0.78 12.39
CA LEU A 45 11.51 -0.30 11.73
C LEU A 45 10.61 -1.49 11.39
N ASN A 46 9.65 -1.82 12.26
CA ASN A 46 8.70 -2.90 12.04
C ASN A 46 7.54 -2.51 11.09
N LEU A 47 7.38 -1.23 10.79
CA LEU A 47 6.27 -0.76 9.95
C LEU A 47 6.32 -1.35 8.53
N GLY A 48 7.52 -1.55 8.00
CA GLY A 48 7.74 -2.21 6.71
C GLY A 48 7.21 -3.64 6.70
N ASP A 49 7.57 -4.43 7.71
CA ASP A 49 7.14 -5.83 7.84
C ASP A 49 5.63 -5.95 8.10
N VAL A 50 5.09 -5.08 8.95
CA VAL A 50 3.65 -5.02 9.22
C VAL A 50 2.88 -4.66 7.95
N ASN A 51 3.35 -3.66 7.20
CA ASN A 51 2.74 -3.27 5.94
C ASN A 51 2.80 -4.39 4.89
N GLY A 52 3.94 -5.07 4.78
CA GLY A 52 4.09 -6.25 3.92
C GLY A 52 3.10 -7.36 4.28
N ARG A 53 2.98 -7.72 5.56
CA ARG A 53 2.02 -8.72 6.04
C ARG A 53 0.57 -8.31 5.79
N LEU A 54 0.23 -7.05 6.05
CA LEU A 54 -1.12 -6.54 5.79
C LEU A 54 -1.45 -6.55 4.29
N THR A 55 -0.50 -6.19 3.44
CA THR A 55 -0.67 -6.26 1.99
C THR A 55 -0.91 -7.69 1.55
N HIS A 56 -0.10 -8.63 2.03
CA HIS A 56 -0.29 -10.06 1.73
C HIS A 56 -1.65 -10.57 2.21
N GLN A 57 -2.05 -10.28 3.44
CA GLN A 57 -3.37 -10.64 3.96
C GLN A 57 -4.50 -10.03 3.14
N ASN A 58 -4.40 -8.75 2.77
CA ASN A 58 -5.38 -8.11 1.90
C ASN A 58 -5.48 -8.78 0.53
N THR A 59 -4.35 -9.20 -0.03
CA THR A 59 -4.32 -9.94 -1.30
C THR A 59 -5.02 -11.27 -1.18
N LEU A 60 -4.72 -12.06 -0.15
CA LEU A 60 -5.39 -13.34 0.13
C LEU A 60 -6.89 -13.16 0.35
N LEU A 61 -7.29 -12.20 1.21
CA LEU A 61 -8.69 -11.91 1.46
C LEU A 61 -9.43 -11.43 0.20
N THR A 62 -8.76 -10.70 -0.67
CA THR A 62 -9.34 -10.27 -1.96
C THR A 62 -9.60 -11.47 -2.86
N GLN A 63 -8.65 -12.41 -2.94
CA GLN A 63 -8.82 -13.66 -3.70
C GLN A 63 -9.93 -14.52 -3.12
N GLU A 64 -9.95 -14.73 -1.80
CA GLU A 64 -10.97 -15.50 -1.11
C GLU A 64 -12.36 -14.90 -1.28
N ASN A 65 -12.49 -13.57 -1.12
CA ASN A 65 -13.73 -12.85 -1.38
C ASN A 65 -14.21 -13.02 -2.83
N ALA A 66 -13.29 -12.95 -3.81
CA ALA A 66 -13.63 -13.17 -5.21
C ALA A 66 -14.14 -14.59 -5.44
N TYR A 67 -13.45 -15.59 -4.86
CA TYR A 67 -13.87 -17.00 -4.92
C TYR A 67 -15.22 -17.25 -4.26
N LEU A 68 -15.42 -16.78 -3.01
CA LEU A 68 -16.67 -16.98 -2.28
C LEU A 68 -17.85 -16.29 -2.98
N ARG A 69 -17.63 -15.09 -3.53
CA ARG A 69 -18.67 -14.38 -4.29
C ARG A 69 -19.00 -15.09 -5.61
N ALA A 70 -18.01 -15.69 -6.28
CA ALA A 70 -18.25 -16.52 -7.45
C ALA A 70 -19.14 -17.73 -7.08
N ARG A 71 -18.83 -18.40 -5.97
CA ARG A 71 -19.61 -19.55 -5.46
C ARG A 71 -21.04 -19.15 -5.04
N LEU A 72 -21.18 -18.01 -4.36
CA LEU A 72 -22.50 -17.46 -4.03
C LEU A 72 -23.32 -17.11 -5.30
N GLY A 73 -22.65 -16.60 -6.33
CA GLY A 73 -23.27 -16.35 -7.64
C GLY A 73 -23.77 -17.61 -8.33
N GLU A 74 -23.02 -18.71 -8.22
CA GLU A 74 -23.45 -20.02 -8.73
C GLU A 74 -24.68 -20.58 -7.98
N LEU A 75 -24.77 -20.32 -6.68
CA LEU A 75 -25.86 -20.80 -5.82
C LEU A 75 -27.11 -19.91 -5.87
N SER A 76 -26.94 -18.60 -6.09
CA SER A 76 -28.04 -17.66 -6.23
C SER A 76 -28.44 -17.56 -7.70
N HIS A 77 -29.59 -18.09 -8.05
CA HIS A 77 -30.15 -18.19 -9.41
C HIS A 77 -30.37 -16.84 -10.14
N GLN A 78 -29.76 -15.74 -9.73
CA GLN A 78 -29.82 -14.44 -10.39
C GLN A 78 -28.49 -13.68 -10.39
N PRO A 79 -27.49 -14.09 -11.15
CA PRO A 79 -26.34 -13.22 -11.43
C PRO A 79 -26.50 -12.54 -12.78
N THR A 80 -26.27 -11.24 -12.85
CA THR A 80 -26.04 -10.63 -14.15
C THR A 80 -24.80 -11.23 -14.79
N PRO A 81 -24.84 -11.71 -16.03
CA PRO A 81 -23.73 -12.42 -16.68
C PRO A 81 -22.41 -11.66 -16.66
N THR A 82 -22.47 -10.34 -16.58
CA THR A 82 -21.33 -9.43 -16.59
C THR A 82 -20.55 -9.42 -15.25
N GLU A 83 -21.25 -9.51 -14.13
CA GLU A 83 -20.57 -9.52 -12.80
C GLU A 83 -19.92 -10.86 -12.48
N LEU A 84 -20.51 -11.95 -12.95
CA LEU A 84 -19.94 -13.29 -12.84
C LEU A 84 -18.62 -13.42 -13.60
N ASN A 85 -18.56 -12.93 -14.83
CA ASN A 85 -17.36 -13.03 -15.66
C ASN A 85 -16.17 -12.28 -15.06
N VAL A 86 -16.39 -11.08 -14.48
CA VAL A 86 -15.31 -10.34 -13.81
C VAL A 86 -14.83 -11.04 -12.54
N ARG A 87 -15.75 -11.63 -11.77
CA ARG A 87 -15.41 -12.33 -10.53
C ARG A 87 -14.71 -13.67 -10.79
N GLN A 88 -15.16 -14.44 -11.77
CA GLN A 88 -14.50 -15.68 -12.20
C GLN A 88 -13.13 -15.39 -12.80
N THR A 89 -13.00 -14.31 -13.55
CA THR A 89 -11.72 -13.88 -14.12
C THR A 89 -10.71 -13.57 -13.03
N LEU A 90 -11.07 -12.79 -12.00
CA LEU A 90 -10.16 -12.46 -10.90
C LEU A 90 -9.82 -13.68 -10.02
N ALA A 91 -10.73 -14.64 -9.84
CA ALA A 91 -10.47 -15.87 -9.10
C ALA A 91 -9.44 -16.79 -9.79
N ASN A 92 -9.30 -16.66 -11.11
CA ASN A 92 -8.37 -17.44 -11.92
C ASN A 92 -6.99 -16.78 -12.07
N TYR A 93 -6.81 -15.54 -11.63
CA TYR A 93 -5.51 -14.87 -11.68
C TYR A 93 -4.66 -15.22 -10.47
N LYS A 94 -3.42 -15.62 -10.73
CA LYS A 94 -2.39 -15.72 -9.71
C LYS A 94 -1.87 -14.31 -9.41
N LEU A 95 -2.13 -13.82 -8.22
CA LEU A 95 -1.59 -12.54 -7.76
C LEU A 95 -0.18 -12.74 -7.19
N LEU A 96 0.69 -11.78 -7.43
CA LEU A 96 2.04 -11.70 -6.89
C LEU A 96 2.15 -10.41 -6.08
N ASP A 97 2.55 -10.54 -4.83
CA ASP A 97 2.78 -9.40 -3.96
C ASP A 97 4.07 -8.67 -4.35
N ALA A 98 4.00 -7.35 -4.43
CA ALA A 98 5.14 -6.51 -4.77
C ALA A 98 5.16 -5.25 -3.91
N ILE A 99 6.35 -4.75 -3.64
CA ILE A 99 6.59 -3.52 -2.88
C ILE A 99 7.03 -2.42 -3.86
N VAL A 100 6.50 -1.22 -3.65
CA VAL A 100 6.91 -0.05 -4.42
C VAL A 100 8.25 0.45 -3.90
N VAL A 101 9.28 0.38 -4.73
CA VAL A 101 10.64 0.85 -4.42
C VAL A 101 10.79 2.34 -4.75
N SER A 102 10.15 2.79 -5.81
CA SER A 102 10.20 4.18 -6.26
C SER A 102 8.89 4.58 -6.93
N ASN A 103 8.46 5.80 -6.69
CA ASN A 103 7.24 6.35 -7.29
C ASN A 103 7.44 7.82 -7.63
N SER A 104 7.04 8.22 -8.83
CA SER A 104 6.95 9.61 -9.24
C SER A 104 5.49 10.03 -9.40
N THR A 105 5.12 11.18 -8.85
CA THR A 105 3.73 11.68 -8.87
C THR A 105 3.58 13.09 -9.40
N LYS A 106 4.69 13.81 -9.61
CA LYS A 106 4.70 15.25 -9.95
C LYS A 106 4.99 15.54 -11.43
N LYS A 107 5.11 14.51 -12.26
CA LYS A 107 5.45 14.65 -13.68
C LYS A 107 4.26 14.28 -14.56
N ALA A 108 4.27 14.73 -15.81
CA ALA A 108 3.30 14.26 -16.79
C ALA A 108 3.51 12.76 -17.12
N ASN A 109 4.76 12.32 -17.12
CA ASN A 109 5.14 10.91 -17.29
C ASN A 109 5.61 10.36 -15.95
N ASN A 110 4.68 9.87 -15.14
CA ASN A 110 4.97 9.22 -13.88
C ASN A 110 5.29 7.74 -14.09
N TYR A 111 6.16 7.19 -13.23
CA TYR A 111 6.50 5.79 -13.23
C TYR A 111 6.59 5.28 -11.79
N ILE A 112 6.29 3.99 -11.63
CA ILE A 112 6.43 3.25 -10.38
C ILE A 112 7.44 2.12 -10.64
N VAL A 113 8.37 1.92 -9.71
CA VAL A 113 9.27 0.76 -9.70
C VAL A 113 8.84 -0.18 -8.59
N ILE A 114 8.67 -1.44 -8.92
CA ILE A 114 8.35 -2.51 -7.98
C ILE A 114 9.52 -3.48 -7.83
N ASP A 115 9.62 -4.12 -6.65
CA ASP A 115 10.68 -5.08 -6.25
C ASP A 115 10.50 -6.49 -6.83
N LYS A 116 9.72 -6.63 -7.88
CA LYS A 116 9.47 -7.89 -8.57
C LYS A 116 9.83 -7.77 -10.04
N GLY A 117 10.52 -8.79 -10.53
CA GLY A 117 11.03 -8.83 -11.89
C GLY A 117 10.69 -10.12 -12.62
N SER A 118 11.38 -10.36 -13.73
CA SER A 118 11.20 -11.57 -14.54
C SER A 118 11.55 -12.85 -13.78
N SER A 119 12.49 -12.78 -12.83
CA SER A 119 12.84 -13.91 -11.95
C SER A 119 11.70 -14.32 -11.04
N ASP A 120 10.78 -13.38 -10.70
CA ASP A 120 9.59 -13.61 -9.92
C ASP A 120 8.36 -13.99 -10.78
N GLY A 121 8.53 -14.02 -12.10
CA GLY A 121 7.48 -14.33 -13.06
C GLY A 121 6.70 -13.12 -13.57
N VAL A 122 7.16 -11.89 -13.28
CA VAL A 122 6.57 -10.66 -13.83
C VAL A 122 6.92 -10.55 -15.31
N ARG A 123 5.93 -10.16 -16.13
CA ARG A 123 6.06 -9.93 -17.57
C ARG A 123 5.51 -8.55 -17.93
N PRO A 124 6.02 -7.94 -19.02
CA PRO A 124 5.38 -6.76 -19.59
C PRO A 124 3.89 -6.99 -19.82
N GLU A 125 3.10 -5.91 -19.78
CA GLU A 125 1.65 -5.90 -19.95
C GLU A 125 0.84 -6.53 -18.80
N MET A 126 1.48 -7.05 -17.74
CA MET A 126 0.76 -7.47 -16.54
C MET A 126 0.12 -6.28 -15.84
N GLY A 127 -1.13 -6.45 -15.41
CA GLY A 127 -1.86 -5.45 -14.62
C GLY A 127 -1.32 -5.37 -13.19
N VAL A 128 -1.23 -4.16 -12.68
CA VAL A 128 -0.86 -3.87 -11.29
C VAL A 128 -2.08 -3.32 -10.56
N VAL A 129 -2.43 -3.93 -9.44
CA VAL A 129 -3.56 -3.55 -8.60
C VAL A 129 -3.09 -3.22 -7.19
N GLY A 130 -3.78 -2.34 -6.51
CA GLY A 130 -3.47 -1.96 -5.13
C GLY A 130 -4.50 -0.97 -4.60
N GLY A 131 -4.66 -0.91 -3.28
CA GLY A 131 -5.61 0.01 -2.65
C GLY A 131 -7.08 -0.17 -3.08
N GLY A 132 -7.43 -1.36 -3.61
CA GLY A 132 -8.80 -1.66 -4.08
C GLY A 132 -9.09 -1.24 -5.52
N GLY A 133 -8.07 -0.89 -6.32
CA GLY A 133 -8.24 -0.48 -7.72
C GLY A 133 -7.04 -0.81 -8.60
N VAL A 134 -7.16 -0.40 -9.87
CA VAL A 134 -6.08 -0.52 -10.86
C VAL A 134 -5.05 0.57 -10.61
N VAL A 135 -3.79 0.18 -10.43
CA VAL A 135 -2.65 1.09 -10.28
C VAL A 135 -2.02 1.40 -11.63
N GLY A 136 -1.85 0.41 -12.49
CA GLY A 136 -1.20 0.58 -13.79
C GLY A 136 -0.91 -0.73 -14.48
N ILE A 137 0.02 -0.68 -15.44
CA ILE A 137 0.46 -1.81 -16.25
C ILE A 137 1.99 -1.87 -16.22
N VAL A 138 2.54 -3.08 -16.11
CA VAL A 138 3.99 -3.31 -16.23
C VAL A 138 4.45 -2.95 -17.62
N TYR A 139 5.39 -2.02 -17.73
CA TYR A 139 5.94 -1.54 -18.99
C TYR A 139 7.22 -2.25 -19.38
N LEU A 140 8.16 -2.31 -18.45
CA LEU A 140 9.44 -2.98 -18.62
C LEU A 140 9.74 -3.86 -17.42
N THR A 141 10.41 -4.99 -17.67
CA THR A 141 10.76 -5.95 -16.64
C THR A 141 12.26 -6.23 -16.71
N GLY A 142 12.95 -5.97 -15.60
CA GLY A 142 14.31 -6.44 -15.35
C GLY A 142 14.31 -7.74 -14.55
N PRO A 143 15.49 -8.30 -14.20
CA PRO A 143 15.56 -9.54 -13.43
C PRO A 143 14.86 -9.46 -12.06
N HIS A 144 15.07 -8.37 -11.31
CA HIS A 144 14.59 -8.19 -9.93
C HIS A 144 13.62 -7.04 -9.73
N TYR A 145 13.48 -6.17 -10.73
CA TYR A 145 12.64 -4.98 -10.65
C TYR A 145 11.83 -4.84 -11.93
N SER A 146 10.67 -4.23 -11.81
CA SER A 146 9.85 -3.88 -12.98
C SER A 146 9.42 -2.43 -12.91
N LEU A 147 9.31 -1.83 -14.08
CA LEU A 147 8.82 -0.47 -14.29
C LEU A 147 7.34 -0.54 -14.67
N VAL A 148 6.51 0.16 -13.93
CA VAL A 148 5.06 0.23 -14.12
C VAL A 148 4.69 1.61 -14.63
N ILE A 149 3.84 1.67 -15.65
CA ILE A 149 3.14 2.89 -16.07
C ILE A 149 1.85 2.97 -15.25
N PRO A 150 1.74 3.90 -14.28
CA PRO A 150 0.52 4.06 -13.51
C PRO A 150 -0.58 4.74 -14.32
N VAL A 151 -1.83 4.64 -13.84
CA VAL A 151 -2.98 5.37 -14.42
C VAL A 151 -2.77 6.89 -14.46
N THR A 152 -1.91 7.42 -13.59
CA THR A 152 -1.49 8.83 -13.53
C THR A 152 -0.29 9.14 -14.42
N ASN A 153 -0.16 8.47 -15.55
CA ASN A 153 0.82 8.74 -16.58
C ASN A 153 0.11 9.13 -17.86
N HIS A 154 0.58 10.18 -18.53
CA HIS A 154 -0.02 10.66 -19.76
C HIS A 154 0.00 9.62 -20.91
N LYS A 155 0.95 8.71 -20.89
CA LYS A 155 1.06 7.59 -21.84
C LYS A 155 0.21 6.38 -21.47
N SER A 156 -0.45 6.41 -20.30
CA SER A 156 -1.30 5.31 -19.86
C SER A 156 -2.58 5.31 -20.67
N SER A 157 -2.93 4.14 -21.23
CA SER A 157 -4.19 3.90 -21.94
C SER A 157 -4.72 2.54 -21.51
N ILE A 158 -5.71 2.53 -20.64
CA ILE A 158 -6.26 1.31 -20.06
C ILE A 158 -7.68 1.11 -20.57
N SER A 159 -7.91 -0.01 -21.26
CA SER A 159 -9.25 -0.38 -21.71
C SER A 159 -10.20 -0.49 -20.53
N CYS A 160 -11.33 0.18 -20.62
CA CYS A 160 -12.35 0.19 -19.59
C CYS A 160 -13.75 0.05 -20.20
N ARG A 161 -14.71 -0.33 -19.35
CA ARG A 161 -16.11 -0.45 -19.73
C ARG A 161 -16.99 0.28 -18.73
N VAL A 162 -17.97 1.01 -19.22
CA VAL A 162 -18.97 1.68 -18.38
C VAL A 162 -19.90 0.60 -17.80
N ARG A 163 -19.93 0.52 -16.47
CA ARG A 163 -20.75 -0.45 -15.76
C ARG A 163 -22.24 -0.27 -16.10
N GLY A 164 -22.89 -1.37 -16.44
CA GLY A 164 -24.32 -1.39 -16.72
C GLY A 164 -24.74 -0.91 -18.11
N LEU A 165 -23.84 -0.32 -18.91
CA LEU A 165 -24.18 0.23 -20.22
C LEU A 165 -23.52 -0.50 -21.40
N GLY A 166 -22.54 -1.36 -21.14
CA GLY A 166 -21.83 -2.12 -22.17
C GLY A 166 -20.93 -1.31 -23.11
N TYR A 167 -20.79 -0.01 -22.91
CA TYR A 167 -19.90 0.82 -23.70
C TYR A 167 -18.44 0.65 -23.27
N PHE A 168 -17.57 0.54 -24.26
CA PHE A 168 -16.13 0.42 -24.07
C PHE A 168 -15.44 1.73 -24.42
N GLY A 169 -14.32 1.97 -23.79
CA GLY A 169 -13.46 3.09 -24.06
C GLY A 169 -12.09 2.85 -23.43
N TYR A 170 -11.24 3.85 -23.41
CA TYR A 170 -9.98 3.79 -22.72
C TYR A 170 -9.84 4.94 -21.71
N LEU A 171 -9.33 4.61 -20.55
CA LEU A 171 -9.04 5.53 -19.45
C LEU A 171 -7.69 6.21 -19.74
N GLN A 172 -7.68 7.53 -19.71
CA GLN A 172 -6.48 8.34 -19.89
C GLN A 172 -6.47 9.50 -18.89
N TRP A 173 -5.32 9.73 -18.29
CA TRP A 173 -5.09 10.86 -17.40
C TRP A 173 -4.54 12.05 -18.19
N SER A 174 -5.10 13.26 -17.97
CA SER A 174 -4.70 14.48 -18.69
C SER A 174 -3.42 15.12 -18.20
N GLY A 175 -2.90 14.70 -17.04
CA GLY A 175 -1.73 15.32 -16.42
C GLY A 175 -2.03 16.53 -15.52
N GLU A 176 -3.24 17.04 -15.52
CA GLU A 176 -3.58 18.28 -14.80
C GLU A 176 -4.03 18.05 -13.35
N LYS A 177 -4.94 17.09 -13.15
CA LYS A 177 -5.56 16.83 -11.84
C LYS A 177 -5.42 15.37 -11.47
N LEU A 178 -4.79 15.06 -10.34
CA LEU A 178 -4.57 13.69 -9.87
C LEU A 178 -5.85 12.86 -9.69
N LEU A 179 -6.96 13.52 -9.36
CA LEU A 179 -8.24 12.84 -9.08
C LEU A 179 -9.17 12.74 -10.29
N HIS A 180 -8.73 13.16 -11.47
CA HIS A 180 -9.57 13.17 -12.66
C HIS A 180 -8.86 12.44 -13.79
N ALA A 181 -9.61 11.56 -14.45
CA ALA A 181 -9.21 10.91 -15.67
C ALA A 181 -10.38 10.95 -16.67
N TYR A 182 -10.07 10.88 -17.94
CA TYR A 182 -11.05 10.88 -19.03
C TYR A 182 -11.22 9.47 -19.56
N VAL A 183 -12.43 9.14 -19.94
CA VAL A 183 -12.72 7.94 -20.71
C VAL A 183 -13.01 8.38 -22.13
N ASN A 184 -12.11 8.02 -23.03
CA ASN A 184 -12.19 8.35 -24.46
C ASN A 184 -12.87 7.21 -25.22
N ASP A 185 -13.25 7.47 -26.48
CA ASP A 185 -13.86 6.53 -27.43
C ASP A 185 -15.22 5.96 -27.00
N ILE A 186 -15.92 6.65 -26.09
CA ILE A 186 -17.32 6.32 -25.82
C ILE A 186 -18.19 6.89 -26.94
N PRO A 187 -19.12 6.09 -27.52
CA PRO A 187 -20.03 6.58 -28.55
C PRO A 187 -20.84 7.80 -28.10
N ARG A 188 -21.00 8.79 -28.95
CA ARG A 188 -21.71 10.04 -28.63
C ARG A 188 -23.18 9.84 -28.23
N TYR A 189 -23.79 8.75 -28.64
CA TYR A 189 -25.18 8.40 -28.28
C TYR A 189 -25.29 7.70 -26.92
N ALA A 190 -24.18 7.45 -26.23
CA ALA A 190 -24.18 6.81 -24.93
C ALA A 190 -24.85 7.72 -23.88
N LYS A 191 -25.99 7.31 -23.36
CA LYS A 191 -26.66 7.99 -22.26
C LYS A 191 -26.04 7.60 -20.92
N ILE A 192 -24.98 8.30 -20.55
CA ILE A 192 -24.31 8.10 -19.25
C ILE A 192 -25.01 9.02 -18.24
N LYS A 193 -25.69 8.41 -17.25
CA LYS A 193 -26.21 9.16 -16.10
C LYS A 193 -25.05 9.48 -15.14
N LYS A 194 -24.96 10.72 -14.71
CA LYS A 194 -24.05 11.15 -13.63
C LYS A 194 -24.49 10.58 -12.30
#